data_b475f2ac97ced99230ac7c69e7f626be
#
_entry.id   b475f2ac97ced99230ac7c69e7f626be
#
_cell.length_a   1.000
_cell.length_b   1.000
_cell.length_c   1.000
_cell.angle_alpha   90.00
_cell.angle_beta   90.00
_cell.angle_gamma   90.00
#
_symmetry.space_group_name_H-M   'P 1'
#
loop_
_entity.id
_entity.type
_entity.pdbx_description
1 polymer ?
#
loop_
_entity_poly.entity_id
_entity_poly.type
_entity_poly.pdbx_seq_one_letter_code
_entity_poly.pdbx_strand_id
1 'polypeptide(L)'
;GHSDTEVLLHAFAEWGAGCVAMCNGIFAFAVWQVQAGTLFLARDRCGVKPLFSAHAEQNLIFGSEIQALLAHPAVPPPVEANGRDKVLFLGPGRTPGCGVFQNVRELLPGQYALYEADTGRLTLHTYWRLEDHDHPDDFAATVRRVRDLVTDAIERQLVSDVPVATFLSGGLDSSLI
;
A
#
# COMPACT_ATOMS: atom_id res chain seq x y z
N GLY A 1 0.68 -24.89 3.19
CA GLY A 1 0.77 -23.81 4.20
C GLY A 1 -0.55 -23.10 4.41
N HIS A 2 -0.58 -22.24 5.42
CA HIS A 2 -1.79 -21.53 5.82
C HIS A 2 -1.51 -20.04 6.02
N SER A 3 -0.44 -19.52 5.37
CA SER A 3 0.01 -18.14 5.54
C SER A 3 -0.31 -17.30 4.31
N ASP A 4 -0.74 -16.06 4.51
CA ASP A 4 -0.96 -15.06 3.46
C ASP A 4 0.27 -14.87 2.59
N THR A 5 1.45 -14.93 3.20
CA THR A 5 2.75 -14.82 2.51
C THR A 5 2.93 -15.93 1.48
N GLU A 6 2.55 -17.17 1.81
CA GLU A 6 2.64 -18.30 0.88
C GLU A 6 1.66 -18.13 -0.28
N VAL A 7 0.43 -17.70 0.00
CA VAL A 7 -0.57 -17.41 -1.05
C VAL A 7 -0.06 -16.34 -2.00
N LEU A 8 0.49 -15.24 -1.47
CA LEU A 8 1.06 -14.16 -2.28
C LEU A 8 2.25 -14.63 -3.12
N LEU A 9 3.11 -15.49 -2.56
CA LEU A 9 4.27 -16.03 -3.29
C LEU A 9 3.82 -16.92 -4.45
N HIS A 10 2.84 -17.79 -4.24
CA HIS A 10 2.27 -18.62 -5.31
C HIS A 10 1.55 -17.78 -6.36
N ALA A 11 0.78 -16.78 -5.94
CA ALA A 11 0.11 -15.86 -6.85
C ALA A 11 1.12 -15.07 -7.71
N PHE A 12 2.21 -14.64 -7.12
CA PHE A 12 3.28 -13.95 -7.85
C PHE A 12 4.03 -14.90 -8.80
N ALA A 13 4.27 -16.14 -8.39
CA ALA A 13 4.91 -17.14 -9.25
C ALA A 13 4.06 -17.47 -10.48
N GLU A 14 2.74 -17.50 -10.35
CA GLU A 14 1.81 -17.84 -11.43
C GLU A 14 1.52 -16.66 -12.36
N TRP A 15 1.27 -15.47 -11.79
CA TRP A 15 0.77 -14.29 -12.54
C TRP A 15 1.74 -13.11 -12.57
N GLY A 16 2.91 -13.25 -11.96
CA GLY A 16 3.89 -12.15 -11.87
C GLY A 16 3.28 -10.89 -11.25
N ALA A 17 3.59 -9.73 -11.81
CA ALA A 17 3.05 -8.46 -11.36
C ALA A 17 1.52 -8.35 -11.44
N GLY A 18 0.87 -9.16 -12.28
CA GLY A 18 -0.60 -9.21 -12.40
C GLY A 18 -1.32 -9.70 -11.15
N CYS A 19 -0.62 -10.40 -10.24
CA CYS A 19 -1.20 -10.92 -9.01
C CYS A 19 -1.86 -9.83 -8.14
N VAL A 20 -1.32 -8.61 -8.13
CA VAL A 20 -1.87 -7.51 -7.30
C VAL A 20 -3.27 -7.08 -7.69
N ALA A 21 -3.62 -7.22 -8.97
CA ALA A 21 -4.97 -6.91 -9.44
C ALA A 21 -6.02 -7.92 -8.93
N MET A 22 -5.59 -9.13 -8.62
CA MET A 22 -6.43 -10.22 -8.11
C MET A 22 -6.53 -10.22 -6.58
N CYS A 23 -5.60 -9.56 -5.89
CA CYS A 23 -5.62 -9.46 -4.44
C CYS A 23 -6.78 -8.58 -3.96
N ASN A 24 -7.60 -9.13 -3.05
CA ASN A 24 -8.59 -8.37 -2.31
C ASN A 24 -8.18 -8.34 -0.83
N GLY A 25 -7.60 -7.23 -0.40
CA GLY A 25 -7.08 -7.12 0.97
C GLY A 25 -6.23 -5.89 1.19
N ILE A 26 -5.64 -5.84 2.37
CA ILE A 26 -4.79 -4.77 2.88
C ILE A 26 -3.36 -5.29 2.92
N PHE A 27 -2.47 -4.75 2.10
CA PHE A 27 -1.11 -5.26 1.99
C PHE A 27 -0.07 -4.22 1.57
N ALA A 28 1.15 -4.44 2.04
CA ALA A 28 2.38 -3.95 1.43
C ALA A 28 3.39 -5.08 1.48
N PHE A 29 3.92 -5.49 0.35
CA PHE A 29 4.85 -6.61 0.28
C PHE A 29 5.96 -6.40 -0.74
N ALA A 30 7.02 -7.19 -0.59
CA ALA A 30 8.15 -7.25 -1.49
C ALA A 30 8.43 -8.68 -1.91
N VAL A 31 8.77 -8.90 -3.19
CA VAL A 31 9.22 -10.18 -3.71
C VAL A 31 10.56 -9.98 -4.41
N TRP A 32 11.59 -10.69 -3.93
CA TRP A 32 12.89 -10.72 -4.59
C TRP A 32 12.99 -11.92 -5.54
N GLN A 33 13.22 -11.64 -6.80
CA GLN A 33 13.44 -12.65 -7.84
C GLN A 33 14.94 -12.88 -8.03
N VAL A 34 15.46 -13.92 -7.40
CA VAL A 34 16.89 -14.20 -7.32
C VAL A 34 17.54 -14.32 -8.70
N GLN A 35 16.92 -15.10 -9.62
CA GLN A 35 17.48 -15.34 -10.96
C GLN A 35 17.43 -14.10 -11.84
N ALA A 36 16.41 -13.26 -11.68
CA ALA A 36 16.22 -12.06 -12.49
C ALA A 36 16.95 -10.83 -11.92
N GLY A 37 17.42 -10.89 -10.66
CA GLY A 37 18.00 -9.74 -9.98
C GLY A 37 17.00 -8.59 -9.84
N THR A 38 15.70 -8.89 -9.69
CA THR A 38 14.66 -7.87 -9.62
C THR A 38 13.89 -7.92 -8.31
N LEU A 39 13.54 -6.74 -7.79
CA LEU A 39 12.69 -6.58 -6.63
C LEU A 39 11.34 -6.02 -7.08
N PHE A 40 10.29 -6.74 -6.74
CA PHE A 40 8.91 -6.31 -6.90
C PHE A 40 8.40 -5.77 -5.56
N LEU A 41 7.85 -4.56 -5.56
CA LEU A 41 7.24 -3.92 -4.40
C LEU A 41 5.80 -3.60 -4.74
N ALA A 42 4.85 -3.90 -3.87
CA ALA A 42 3.44 -3.61 -4.12
C ALA A 42 2.73 -3.07 -2.89
N ARG A 43 1.76 -2.18 -3.12
CA ARG A 43 0.91 -1.57 -2.09
C ARG A 43 -0.55 -1.73 -2.46
N ASP A 44 -1.40 -1.95 -1.46
CA ASP A 44 -2.83 -2.14 -1.64
C ASP A 44 -3.55 -0.94 -2.29
N ARG A 45 -4.76 -1.18 -2.79
CA ARG A 45 -5.57 -0.21 -3.56
C ARG A 45 -5.86 1.07 -2.81
N CYS A 46 -6.14 0.98 -1.50
CA CYS A 46 -6.47 2.14 -0.66
C CYS A 46 -5.24 2.71 0.08
N GLY A 47 -4.07 2.04 -0.03
CA GLY A 47 -2.84 2.46 0.64
C GLY A 47 -2.94 2.38 2.16
N VAL A 48 -3.70 1.42 2.69
CA VAL A 48 -3.84 1.24 4.14
C VAL A 48 -2.51 0.87 4.77
N LYS A 49 -1.74 -0.01 4.11
CA LYS A 49 -0.37 -0.29 4.54
C LYS A 49 0.60 0.68 3.89
N PRO A 50 1.46 1.34 4.68
CA PRO A 50 2.47 2.24 4.14
C PRO A 50 3.62 1.46 3.49
N LEU A 51 4.21 2.04 2.44
CA LEU A 51 5.42 1.52 1.82
C LEU A 51 6.28 2.68 1.31
N PHE A 52 7.43 2.84 1.91
CA PHE A 52 8.40 3.88 1.56
C PHE A 52 9.64 3.26 0.94
N SER A 53 10.31 4.04 0.11
CA SER A 53 11.61 3.67 -0.45
C SER A 53 12.55 4.87 -0.49
N ALA A 54 13.85 4.60 -0.44
CA ALA A 54 14.90 5.58 -0.62
C ALA A 54 15.98 4.99 -1.53
N HIS A 55 16.40 5.78 -2.51
CA HIS A 55 17.59 5.48 -3.28
C HIS A 55 18.82 6.06 -2.60
N ALA A 56 19.78 5.20 -2.31
CA ALA A 56 21.06 5.57 -1.74
C ALA A 56 22.19 4.89 -2.51
N GLU A 57 22.94 5.67 -3.28
CA GLU A 57 23.95 5.18 -4.22
C GLU A 57 23.35 4.19 -5.24
N GLN A 58 23.76 2.93 -5.18
CA GLN A 58 23.24 1.85 -6.05
C GLN A 58 22.25 0.93 -5.32
N ASN A 59 21.82 1.32 -4.10
CA ASN A 59 20.94 0.50 -3.29
C ASN A 59 19.53 1.10 -3.23
N LEU A 60 18.53 0.23 -3.24
CA LEU A 60 17.17 0.56 -2.88
C LEU A 60 16.89 0.09 -1.46
N ILE A 61 16.55 1.02 -0.58
CA ILE A 61 16.17 0.75 0.80
C ILE A 61 14.66 0.97 0.87
N PHE A 62 13.93 0.03 1.46
CA PHE A 62 12.48 0.12 1.56
C PHE A 62 11.97 -0.35 2.92
N GLY A 63 10.77 0.07 3.30
CA GLY A 63 10.14 -0.32 4.55
C GLY A 63 8.78 0.36 4.75
N SER A 64 8.05 -0.11 5.74
CA SER A 64 6.74 0.45 6.09
C SER A 64 6.83 1.76 6.89
N GLU A 65 7.97 2.04 7.50
CA GLU A 65 8.18 3.23 8.32
C GLU A 65 9.40 4.02 7.85
N ILE A 66 9.25 5.33 7.78
CA ILE A 66 10.35 6.23 7.39
C ILE A 66 11.52 6.12 8.36
N GLN A 67 11.25 5.92 9.65
CA GLN A 67 12.30 5.78 10.67
C GLN A 67 13.21 4.59 10.39
N ALA A 68 12.66 3.49 9.87
CA ALA A 68 13.45 2.33 9.48
C ALA A 68 14.41 2.65 8.31
N LEU A 69 13.97 3.48 7.37
CA LEU A 69 14.83 3.93 6.26
C LEU A 69 15.95 4.86 6.77
N LEU A 70 15.60 5.80 7.65
CA LEU A 70 16.57 6.75 8.23
C LEU A 70 17.61 6.11 9.14
N ALA A 71 17.34 4.90 9.66
CA ALA A 71 18.32 4.14 10.40
C ALA A 71 19.47 3.61 9.52
N HIS A 72 19.27 3.57 8.20
CA HIS A 72 20.32 3.13 7.27
C HIS A 72 21.32 4.27 7.02
N PRO A 73 22.66 4.04 7.17
CA PRO A 73 23.67 5.10 7.08
C PRO A 73 23.68 5.86 5.76
N ALA A 74 23.27 5.22 4.67
CA ALA A 74 23.25 5.83 3.34
C ALA A 74 21.98 6.67 3.05
N VAL A 75 21.00 6.70 3.96
CA VAL A 75 19.82 7.56 3.84
C VAL A 75 20.02 8.81 4.69
N PRO A 76 20.29 9.95 4.08
CA PRO A 76 20.54 11.17 4.84
C PRO A 76 19.24 11.66 5.51
N PRO A 77 19.31 12.15 6.76
CA PRO A 77 18.17 12.67 7.49
C PRO A 77 17.71 14.09 7.10
N PRO A 78 18.38 14.87 6.20
CA PRO A 78 17.91 16.21 5.88
C PRO A 78 16.47 16.19 5.34
N VAL A 79 15.69 17.12 5.86
CA VAL A 79 14.32 17.37 5.40
C VAL A 79 14.40 18.15 4.07
N GLU A 80 13.69 17.71 3.04
CA GLU A 80 13.53 18.51 1.82
C GLU A 80 12.85 19.85 2.14
N ALA A 81 13.26 20.93 1.46
CA ALA A 81 12.62 22.23 1.63
C ALA A 81 11.09 22.15 1.42
N ASN A 82 10.67 21.48 0.34
CA ASN A 82 9.27 21.24 0.07
C ASN A 82 8.59 20.33 1.13
N GLY A 83 9.33 19.40 1.73
CA GLY A 83 8.83 18.53 2.81
C GLY A 83 8.57 19.32 4.09
N ARG A 84 9.49 20.22 4.44
CA ARG A 84 9.34 21.13 5.58
C ARG A 84 8.14 22.05 5.43
N ASP A 85 7.99 22.67 4.25
CA ASP A 85 6.89 23.59 3.98
C ASP A 85 5.53 22.87 4.04
N LYS A 86 5.46 21.64 3.53
CA LYS A 86 4.26 20.81 3.65
C LYS A 86 3.89 20.51 5.09
N VAL A 87 4.85 20.12 5.93
CA VAL A 87 4.58 19.85 7.36
C VAL A 87 4.11 21.11 8.08
N LEU A 88 4.69 22.27 7.75
CA LEU A 88 4.33 23.55 8.38
C LEU A 88 2.96 24.09 7.92
N PHE A 89 2.62 23.94 6.64
CA PHE A 89 1.39 24.50 6.08
C PHE A 89 0.22 23.51 6.01
N LEU A 90 0.49 22.23 5.82
CA LEU A 90 -0.55 21.19 5.74
C LEU A 90 -0.70 20.39 7.05
N GLY A 91 0.15 20.64 8.03
CA GLY A 91 0.16 19.90 9.28
C GLY A 91 0.56 18.42 9.08
N PRO A 92 -0.07 17.46 9.78
CA PRO A 92 0.26 16.05 9.69
C PRO A 92 -0.12 15.41 8.34
N GLY A 93 -0.84 16.13 7.48
CA GLY A 93 -1.19 15.68 6.14
C GLY A 93 0.06 15.57 5.25
N ARG A 94 0.13 14.51 4.45
CA ARG A 94 1.22 14.31 3.49
C ARG A 94 0.69 14.42 2.07
N THR A 95 1.48 15.02 1.20
CA THR A 95 1.21 14.94 -0.24
C THR A 95 1.54 13.52 -0.69
N PRO A 96 0.60 12.79 -1.31
CA PRO A 96 0.82 11.43 -1.78
C PRO A 96 2.09 11.33 -2.64
N GLY A 97 2.87 10.27 -2.44
CA GLY A 97 4.11 10.00 -3.17
C GLY A 97 5.34 10.81 -2.73
N CYS A 98 5.16 11.79 -1.85
CA CYS A 98 6.26 12.61 -1.34
C CYS A 98 6.62 12.21 0.09
N GLY A 99 7.90 11.88 0.31
CA GLY A 99 8.47 11.85 1.65
C GLY A 99 8.68 13.28 2.18
N VAL A 100 8.89 13.39 3.49
CA VAL A 100 9.35 14.63 4.13
C VAL A 100 10.87 14.74 4.04
N PHE A 101 11.55 13.61 3.97
CA PHE A 101 13.00 13.51 3.93
C PHE A 101 13.53 13.37 2.51
N GLN A 102 14.73 13.86 2.31
CA GLN A 102 15.40 13.83 1.01
C GLN A 102 15.54 12.39 0.50
N ASN A 103 15.24 12.17 -0.77
CA ASN A 103 15.28 10.87 -1.44
C ASN A 103 14.32 9.81 -0.90
N VAL A 104 13.51 10.10 0.10
CA VAL A 104 12.45 9.21 0.56
C VAL A 104 11.19 9.43 -0.27
N ARG A 105 10.67 8.36 -0.84
CA ARG A 105 9.44 8.35 -1.64
C ARG A 105 8.44 7.36 -1.06
N GLU A 106 7.19 7.67 -1.20
CA GLU A 106 6.09 6.78 -0.85
C GLU A 106 5.55 6.12 -2.11
N LEU A 107 5.39 4.80 -2.11
CA LEU A 107 4.63 4.11 -3.15
C LEU A 107 3.17 4.47 -2.99
N LEU A 108 2.53 4.96 -4.06
CA LEU A 108 1.13 5.39 -4.00
C LEU A 108 0.17 4.20 -3.86
N PRO A 109 -1.05 4.43 -3.31
CA PRO A 109 -2.12 3.44 -3.34
C PRO A 109 -2.36 2.91 -4.76
N GLY A 110 -2.60 1.60 -4.89
CA GLY A 110 -2.84 0.97 -6.18
C GLY A 110 -1.63 0.95 -7.12
N GLN A 111 -0.42 1.09 -6.57
CA GLN A 111 0.82 1.00 -7.34
C GLN A 111 1.66 -0.22 -6.96
N TYR A 112 2.48 -0.64 -7.91
CA TYR A 112 3.63 -1.47 -7.69
C TYR A 112 4.89 -0.86 -8.32
N ALA A 113 6.04 -1.28 -7.85
CA ALA A 113 7.34 -0.88 -8.38
C ALA A 113 8.16 -2.11 -8.76
N LEU A 114 8.94 -1.99 -9.83
CA LEU A 114 9.96 -2.94 -10.23
C LEU A 114 11.32 -2.26 -10.12
N TYR A 115 12.22 -2.87 -9.37
CA TYR A 115 13.61 -2.43 -9.24
C TYR A 115 14.53 -3.49 -9.82
N GLU A 116 15.41 -3.07 -10.74
CA GLU A 116 16.43 -3.89 -11.37
C GLU A 116 17.77 -3.63 -10.68
N ALA A 117 18.32 -4.63 -10.03
CA ALA A 117 19.56 -4.48 -9.25
C ALA A 117 20.78 -4.14 -10.14
N ASP A 118 20.83 -4.68 -11.35
CA ASP A 118 21.96 -4.49 -12.27
C ASP A 118 22.06 -3.04 -12.79
N THR A 119 20.92 -2.39 -12.98
CA THR A 119 20.82 -1.04 -13.53
C THR A 119 20.53 0.04 -12.49
N GLY A 120 20.08 -0.36 -11.29
CA GLY A 120 19.57 0.55 -10.26
C GLY A 120 18.25 1.23 -10.65
N ARG A 121 17.58 0.76 -11.72
CA ARG A 121 16.37 1.38 -12.25
C ARG A 121 15.15 0.96 -11.44
N LEU A 122 14.37 1.96 -10.99
CA LEU A 122 13.06 1.77 -10.36
C LEU A 122 11.97 2.25 -11.32
N THR A 123 11.04 1.36 -11.67
CA THR A 123 9.89 1.68 -12.54
C THR A 123 8.60 1.53 -11.75
N LEU A 124 7.75 2.55 -11.81
CA LEU A 124 6.47 2.59 -11.11
C LEU A 124 5.33 2.27 -12.08
N HIS A 125 4.39 1.45 -11.62
CA HIS A 125 3.20 1.06 -12.37
C HIS A 125 1.96 1.23 -11.50
N THR A 126 0.90 1.79 -12.08
CA THR A 126 -0.41 1.87 -11.43
C THR A 126 -1.27 0.72 -11.92
N TYR A 127 -1.66 -0.18 -11.02
CA TYR A 127 -2.52 -1.32 -11.33
C TYR A 127 -3.99 -1.07 -11.00
N TRP A 128 -4.26 -0.06 -10.17
CA TRP A 128 -5.62 0.31 -9.79
C TRP A 128 -5.73 1.82 -9.53
N ARG A 129 -6.85 2.38 -9.90
CA ARG A 129 -7.27 3.75 -9.56
C ARG A 129 -8.74 3.73 -9.18
N LEU A 130 -9.14 4.66 -8.31
CA LEU A 130 -10.55 4.92 -8.09
C LEU A 130 -11.10 5.66 -9.31
N GLU A 131 -12.14 5.09 -9.90
CA GLU A 131 -12.84 5.65 -11.06
C GLU A 131 -14.29 5.90 -10.69
N ASP A 132 -14.84 7.00 -11.19
CA ASP A 132 -16.23 7.35 -11.03
C ASP A 132 -17.02 6.85 -12.26
N HIS A 133 -18.07 6.11 -12.01
CA HIS A 133 -18.94 5.55 -13.06
C HIS A 133 -20.40 5.77 -12.70
N ASP A 134 -21.18 6.16 -13.70
CA ASP A 134 -22.64 6.16 -13.58
C ASP A 134 -23.14 4.73 -13.32
N HIS A 135 -24.14 4.59 -12.46
CA HIS A 135 -24.79 3.30 -12.20
C HIS A 135 -26.31 3.42 -12.43
N PRO A 136 -26.97 2.37 -12.95
CA PRO A 136 -28.39 2.42 -13.32
C PRO A 136 -29.35 2.18 -12.14
N ASP A 137 -28.84 1.87 -10.96
CA ASP A 137 -29.64 1.50 -9.79
C ASP A 137 -30.43 2.71 -9.26
N ASP A 138 -31.67 2.49 -8.86
CA ASP A 138 -32.43 3.46 -8.07
C ASP A 138 -31.89 3.56 -6.63
N PHE A 139 -32.40 4.54 -5.87
CA PHE A 139 -31.96 4.76 -4.50
C PHE A 139 -32.11 3.52 -3.61
N ALA A 140 -33.23 2.80 -3.72
CA ALA A 140 -33.48 1.62 -2.88
C ALA A 140 -32.55 0.45 -3.23
N ALA A 141 -32.29 0.24 -4.51
CA ALA A 141 -31.33 -0.76 -4.99
C ALA A 141 -29.90 -0.40 -4.56
N THR A 142 -29.53 0.87 -4.69
CA THR A 142 -28.20 1.37 -4.22
C THR A 142 -28.01 1.14 -2.73
N VAL A 143 -28.99 1.46 -1.90
CA VAL A 143 -28.91 1.23 -0.44
C VAL A 143 -28.71 -0.26 -0.12
N ARG A 144 -29.46 -1.14 -0.78
CA ARG A 144 -29.27 -2.60 -0.58
C ARG A 144 -27.87 -3.04 -0.97
N ARG A 145 -27.41 -2.65 -2.17
CA ARG A 145 -26.11 -3.02 -2.70
C ARG A 145 -24.96 -2.51 -1.84
N VAL A 146 -25.04 -1.25 -1.36
CA VAL A 146 -24.04 -0.69 -0.43
C VAL A 146 -24.00 -1.49 0.87
N ARG A 147 -25.18 -1.83 1.43
CA ARG A 147 -25.25 -2.66 2.63
C ARG A 147 -24.56 -4.01 2.42
N ASP A 148 -24.87 -4.70 1.32
CA ASP A 148 -24.30 -6.01 1.02
C ASP A 148 -22.78 -5.94 0.87
N LEU A 149 -22.27 -4.90 0.17
CA LEU A 149 -20.83 -4.68 0.00
C LEU A 149 -20.12 -4.36 1.32
N VAL A 150 -20.72 -3.55 2.19
CA VAL A 150 -20.16 -3.21 3.50
C VAL A 150 -20.13 -4.46 4.38
N THR A 151 -21.22 -5.23 4.40
CA THR A 151 -21.30 -6.49 5.17
C THR A 151 -20.24 -7.48 4.70
N ASP A 152 -20.12 -7.74 3.39
CA ASP A 152 -19.10 -8.64 2.82
C ASP A 152 -17.67 -8.16 3.14
N ALA A 153 -17.43 -6.84 3.07
CA ALA A 153 -16.13 -6.28 3.40
C ALA A 153 -15.75 -6.48 4.87
N ILE A 154 -16.70 -6.31 5.77
CA ILE A 154 -16.50 -6.55 7.21
C ILE A 154 -16.25 -8.05 7.48
N GLU A 155 -17.12 -8.91 6.96
CA GLU A 155 -17.01 -10.37 7.16
C GLU A 155 -15.64 -10.90 6.70
N ARG A 156 -15.13 -10.44 5.56
CA ARG A 156 -13.80 -10.82 5.06
C ARG A 156 -12.66 -10.38 5.97
N GLN A 157 -12.83 -9.30 6.71
CA GLN A 157 -11.81 -8.79 7.65
C GLN A 157 -11.88 -9.41 9.04
N LEU A 158 -12.93 -10.18 9.35
CA LEU A 158 -13.06 -10.89 10.61
C LEU A 158 -12.27 -12.23 10.65
N VAL A 159 -11.67 -12.63 9.54
CA VAL A 159 -10.83 -13.83 9.49
C VAL A 159 -9.58 -13.60 10.34
N SER A 160 -9.46 -14.36 11.43
CA SER A 160 -8.36 -14.19 12.39
C SER A 160 -8.14 -15.48 13.18
N ASP A 161 -6.88 -15.75 13.52
CA ASP A 161 -6.48 -16.87 14.39
C ASP A 161 -6.67 -16.56 15.90
N VAL A 162 -7.04 -15.32 16.22
CA VAL A 162 -7.26 -14.83 17.58
C VAL A 162 -8.62 -14.15 17.70
N PRO A 163 -9.19 -14.03 18.91
CA PRO A 163 -10.43 -13.30 19.12
C PRO A 163 -10.34 -11.86 18.58
N VAL A 164 -11.32 -11.47 17.76
CA VAL A 164 -11.46 -10.12 17.21
C VAL A 164 -12.36 -9.29 18.12
N ALA A 165 -11.96 -8.04 18.36
CA ALA A 165 -12.77 -7.06 19.08
C ALA A 165 -12.86 -5.79 18.25
N THR A 166 -13.98 -5.07 18.36
CA THR A 166 -14.20 -3.78 17.69
C THR A 166 -14.27 -2.66 18.73
N PHE A 167 -13.76 -1.48 18.36
CA PHE A 167 -13.89 -0.28 19.18
C PHE A 167 -15.19 0.45 18.83
N LEU A 168 -16.14 0.47 19.76
CA LEU A 168 -17.39 1.21 19.61
C LEU A 168 -17.21 2.64 20.13
N SER A 169 -16.93 3.58 19.23
CA SER A 169 -16.75 5.01 19.57
C SER A 169 -18.04 5.81 19.61
N GLY A 170 -19.18 5.20 19.22
CA GLY A 170 -20.46 5.89 19.06
C GLY A 170 -20.58 6.68 17.74
N GLY A 171 -19.60 6.64 16.88
CA GLY A 171 -19.66 7.18 15.53
C GLY A 171 -20.44 6.26 14.58
N LEU A 172 -20.81 6.80 13.41
CA LEU A 172 -21.58 6.06 12.40
C LEU A 172 -20.83 4.80 11.96
N ASP A 173 -19.56 4.92 11.58
CA ASP A 173 -18.74 3.82 11.06
C ASP A 173 -18.58 2.70 12.09
N SER A 174 -18.18 3.04 13.33
CA SER A 174 -18.00 2.05 14.40
C SER A 174 -19.31 1.38 14.86
N SER A 175 -20.45 1.98 14.52
CA SER A 175 -21.76 1.41 14.84
C SER A 175 -22.30 0.53 13.72
N LEU A 176 -21.71 0.59 12.52
CA LEU A 176 -22.05 -0.27 11.39
C LEU A 176 -21.24 -1.57 11.37
N ILE A 177 -20.06 -1.57 11.98
CA ILE A 177 -19.18 -2.73 12.14
C ILE A 177 -19.64 -3.60 13.31
#